data_440858097fb88fb7d42a9b6131443d40
#
_entry.id   440858097fb88fb7d42a9b6131443d40
#
_cell.length_a   1.000
_cell.length_b   1.000
_cell.length_c   1.000
_cell.angle_alpha   90.00
_cell.angle_beta   90.00
_cell.angle_gamma   90.00
#
_symmetry.space_group_name_H-M   'P 1'
#
loop_
_entity.id
_entity.type
_entity.pdbx_description
1 polymer ?
#
loop_
_entity_poly.entity_id
_entity_poly.type
_entity_poly.pdbx_seq_one_letter_code
_entity_poly.pdbx_strand_id
1 'polypeptide(L)'
;MNKTLLKSVREYKKQSILAPILVILEVLMEVLIPMEMANIIDIGMTSGDLHYIIQRGVILVVMAMLSLFFGISAGNMAAVAGAGYAKNLRHDIFYKVQEFSFKNIDHFATSGLVTRMTTDITNIQMAYMMSIRLLARAPIMIILSWVMTLKYSVKVAILFLIVIPLLGGTLIFIAKKAHPHFIKVFDEYDILNNSVQENVNASRVVKAFVREDYEIDKFHGISKYVYTLFTKAEKIVAWNSPVMQFTMYVVILLLVAIGGTGIIHGTMGTGELTSIIVYALQIIGSLMMVTFVFVMIMIAEASTDRITEVLEEVPEMQDKADAVTEVKDGEIIFDHVNFSYAGEGGNLSLKDVDLHIRFGQTIGIIGGTGSAKSTLVQLIPRLYDVTEGCVKVGGIDVRDYNLEALRDQVSMVLQKNVLFTGTIYDNIRWGDENASDEEVQRMCKLAQADGFVNEFPAGYNTQIVQGGNNVSGGQKQRLCIARALLKKPKILILDDSTSAVDTKTDALIRKAFREEIPNTTKIIIAQRVSSIEDADQIIVLDDGKIMGVGTSEELLKTNDIYREVYESQVKGGEDDE
;
A
#
# COMPACT_ATOMS: atom_id res chain seq x y z
N MET A 1 -11.40 -12.82 9.89
CA MET A 1 -10.96 -11.41 9.93
C MET A 1 -10.13 -11.19 11.19
N ASN A 2 -8.91 -10.69 11.07
CA ASN A 2 -7.96 -10.52 12.18
C ASN A 2 -8.49 -9.50 13.21
N LYS A 3 -8.25 -9.75 14.52
CA LYS A 3 -8.66 -8.83 15.61
C LYS A 3 -8.05 -7.44 15.45
N THR A 4 -6.86 -7.36 14.88
CA THR A 4 -6.14 -6.09 14.61
C THR A 4 -6.94 -5.22 13.65
N LEU A 5 -7.43 -5.77 12.54
CA LEU A 5 -8.22 -5.04 11.55
C LEU A 5 -9.59 -4.61 12.08
N LEU A 6 -10.23 -5.43 12.94
CA LEU A 6 -11.53 -5.09 13.53
C LEU A 6 -11.47 -3.85 14.44
N LYS A 7 -10.31 -3.50 14.98
CA LYS A 7 -10.14 -2.26 15.76
C LYS A 7 -10.41 -1.01 14.92
N SER A 8 -10.14 -1.05 13.62
CA SER A 8 -10.35 0.09 12.70
C SER A 8 -11.83 0.35 12.37
N VAL A 9 -12.78 -0.47 12.85
CA VAL A 9 -14.23 -0.18 12.70
C VAL A 9 -14.64 1.07 13.53
N ARG A 10 -14.04 1.31 14.69
CA ARG A 10 -14.18 2.54 15.54
C ARG A 10 -15.62 3.07 15.61
N GLU A 11 -15.85 4.28 15.11
CA GLU A 11 -17.12 5.00 15.13
C GLU A 11 -18.23 4.34 14.31
N TYR A 12 -17.90 3.45 13.37
CA TYR A 12 -18.85 2.78 12.49
C TYR A 12 -19.46 1.48 13.06
N LYS A 13 -19.22 1.18 14.35
CA LYS A 13 -19.77 0.01 15.03
C LYS A 13 -21.30 0.00 15.02
N LYS A 14 -21.93 1.17 15.20
CA LYS A 14 -23.41 1.27 15.20
C LYS A 14 -23.99 0.85 13.85
N GLN A 15 -23.43 1.36 12.76
CA GLN A 15 -23.86 1.03 11.40
C GLN A 15 -23.62 -0.45 11.08
N SER A 16 -22.47 -0.98 11.52
CA SER A 16 -22.10 -2.39 11.33
C SER A 16 -23.05 -3.38 12.05
N ILE A 17 -23.62 -2.97 13.17
CA ILE A 17 -24.61 -3.78 13.92
C ILE A 17 -26.02 -3.56 13.39
N LEU A 18 -26.36 -2.32 13.01
CA LEU A 18 -27.70 -1.98 12.54
C LEU A 18 -28.00 -2.57 11.17
N ALA A 19 -26.99 -2.66 10.28
CA ALA A 19 -27.16 -3.23 8.95
C ALA A 19 -27.70 -4.67 8.96
N PRO A 20 -27.09 -5.65 9.68
CA PRO A 20 -27.65 -6.99 9.77
C PRO A 20 -29.04 -7.04 10.43
N ILE A 21 -29.33 -6.19 11.41
CA ILE A 21 -30.66 -6.12 12.05
C ILE A 21 -31.72 -5.70 11.02
N LEU A 22 -31.43 -4.67 10.23
CA LEU A 22 -32.34 -4.22 9.17
C LEU A 22 -32.52 -5.27 8.07
N VAL A 23 -31.47 -6.02 7.74
CA VAL A 23 -31.55 -7.16 6.82
C VAL A 23 -32.46 -8.26 7.37
N ILE A 24 -32.40 -8.54 8.68
CA ILE A 24 -33.29 -9.52 9.31
C ILE A 24 -34.76 -9.07 9.18
N LEU A 25 -35.05 -7.80 9.41
CA LEU A 25 -36.40 -7.24 9.25
C LEU A 25 -36.87 -7.27 7.79
N GLU A 26 -36.01 -6.99 6.83
CA GLU A 26 -36.25 -7.12 5.39
C GLU A 26 -36.63 -8.56 5.06
N VAL A 27 -35.82 -9.54 5.47
CA VAL A 27 -36.07 -10.97 5.23
C VAL A 27 -37.37 -11.48 5.87
N LEU A 28 -37.70 -10.99 7.08
CA LEU A 28 -38.99 -11.30 7.72
C LEU A 28 -40.17 -10.86 6.85
N MET A 29 -40.11 -9.63 6.30
CA MET A 29 -41.20 -9.17 5.41
C MET A 29 -41.25 -10.01 4.13
N GLU A 30 -40.10 -10.30 3.50
CA GLU A 30 -40.03 -11.11 2.29
C GLU A 30 -40.58 -12.52 2.45
N VAL A 31 -40.34 -13.15 3.62
CA VAL A 31 -40.85 -14.52 3.90
C VAL A 31 -42.36 -14.53 4.21
N LEU A 32 -42.89 -13.42 4.74
CA LEU A 32 -44.34 -13.32 5.01
C LEU A 32 -45.18 -13.04 3.76
N ILE A 33 -44.62 -12.44 2.72
CA ILE A 33 -45.33 -12.12 1.47
C ILE A 33 -45.93 -13.36 0.79
N PRO A 34 -45.21 -14.47 0.56
CA PRO A 34 -45.80 -15.69 0.00
C PRO A 34 -46.93 -16.29 0.86
N MET A 35 -46.83 -16.16 2.19
CA MET A 35 -47.89 -16.61 3.09
C MET A 35 -49.21 -15.84 2.86
N GLU A 36 -49.12 -14.51 2.76
CA GLU A 36 -50.32 -13.69 2.46
C GLU A 36 -50.85 -13.92 1.04
N MET A 37 -49.99 -14.23 0.07
CA MET A 37 -50.41 -14.66 -1.27
C MET A 37 -51.22 -15.99 -1.21
N ALA A 38 -50.77 -16.96 -0.40
CA ALA A 38 -51.53 -18.20 -0.20
C ALA A 38 -52.92 -17.90 0.36
N ASN A 39 -53.04 -17.04 1.36
CA ASN A 39 -54.33 -16.64 1.93
C ASN A 39 -55.27 -16.00 0.90
N ILE A 40 -54.74 -15.16 0.00
CA ILE A 40 -55.55 -14.58 -1.08
C ILE A 40 -56.08 -15.65 -2.02
N ILE A 41 -55.23 -16.61 -2.42
CA ILE A 41 -55.60 -17.67 -3.38
C ILE A 41 -56.55 -18.67 -2.73
N ASP A 42 -56.22 -19.20 -1.57
CA ASP A 42 -56.94 -20.35 -0.97
C ASP A 42 -58.21 -19.92 -0.23
N ILE A 43 -58.27 -18.68 0.28
CA ILE A 43 -59.46 -18.17 0.99
C ILE A 43 -60.22 -17.17 0.10
N GLY A 44 -59.56 -16.11 -0.34
CA GLY A 44 -60.22 -15.01 -1.04
C GLY A 44 -60.77 -15.39 -2.39
N MET A 45 -59.94 -16.02 -3.25
CA MET A 45 -60.39 -16.41 -4.60
C MET A 45 -61.37 -17.60 -4.56
N THR A 46 -61.17 -18.55 -3.66
CA THR A 46 -62.03 -19.74 -3.52
C THR A 46 -63.41 -19.37 -2.98
N SER A 47 -63.51 -18.39 -2.05
CA SER A 47 -64.80 -17.91 -1.52
C SER A 47 -65.44 -16.85 -2.40
N GLY A 48 -64.72 -16.25 -3.39
CA GLY A 48 -65.17 -15.14 -4.19
C GLY A 48 -65.33 -13.81 -3.42
N ASP A 49 -64.67 -13.70 -2.23
CA ASP A 49 -64.76 -12.52 -1.38
C ASP A 49 -63.75 -11.43 -1.82
N LEU A 50 -64.29 -10.52 -2.65
CA LEU A 50 -63.49 -9.40 -3.16
C LEU A 50 -63.00 -8.48 -2.04
N HIS A 51 -63.76 -8.31 -0.96
CA HIS A 51 -63.34 -7.46 0.16
C HIS A 51 -62.12 -8.04 0.87
N TYR A 52 -62.11 -9.34 1.12
CA TYR A 52 -60.95 -10.07 1.70
C TYR A 52 -59.72 -9.96 0.79
N ILE A 53 -59.89 -10.14 -0.53
CA ILE A 53 -58.79 -10.00 -1.51
C ILE A 53 -58.18 -8.60 -1.46
N ILE A 54 -58.99 -7.55 -1.47
CA ILE A 54 -58.50 -6.16 -1.40
C ILE A 54 -57.82 -5.89 -0.09
N GLN A 55 -58.38 -6.33 1.04
CA GLN A 55 -57.76 -6.14 2.37
C GLN A 55 -56.38 -6.80 2.45
N ARG A 56 -56.24 -8.05 2.02
CA ARG A 56 -54.95 -8.76 2.00
C ARG A 56 -54.00 -8.21 0.97
N GLY A 57 -54.52 -7.74 -0.17
CA GLY A 57 -53.71 -7.03 -1.18
C GLY A 57 -53.08 -5.75 -0.64
N VAL A 58 -53.83 -4.96 0.15
CA VAL A 58 -53.26 -3.76 0.83
C VAL A 58 -52.17 -4.15 1.82
N ILE A 59 -52.38 -5.25 2.60
CA ILE A 59 -51.37 -5.77 3.52
C ILE A 59 -50.09 -6.15 2.75
N LEU A 60 -50.20 -6.84 1.62
CA LEU A 60 -49.05 -7.20 0.77
C LEU A 60 -48.29 -5.97 0.30
N VAL A 61 -48.98 -4.91 -0.15
CA VAL A 61 -48.35 -3.66 -0.58
C VAL A 61 -47.58 -3.00 0.59
N VAL A 62 -48.21 -2.97 1.78
CA VAL A 62 -47.55 -2.41 2.98
C VAL A 62 -46.30 -3.22 3.33
N MET A 63 -46.37 -4.57 3.30
CA MET A 63 -45.24 -5.45 3.58
C MET A 63 -44.10 -5.26 2.55
N ALA A 64 -44.45 -5.13 1.26
CA ALA A 64 -43.47 -4.85 0.20
C ALA A 64 -42.81 -3.48 0.40
N MET A 65 -43.56 -2.45 0.79
CA MET A 65 -43.02 -1.13 1.10
C MET A 65 -42.11 -1.15 2.34
N LEU A 66 -42.47 -1.91 3.37
CA LEU A 66 -41.63 -2.10 4.56
C LEU A 66 -40.34 -2.86 4.21
N SER A 67 -40.42 -3.92 3.40
CA SER A 67 -39.27 -4.67 2.92
C SER A 67 -38.33 -3.75 2.13
N LEU A 68 -38.88 -2.94 1.21
CA LEU A 68 -38.10 -1.94 0.45
C LEU A 68 -37.41 -0.94 1.39
N PHE A 69 -38.11 -0.40 2.37
CA PHE A 69 -37.57 0.54 3.34
C PHE A 69 -36.42 -0.08 4.16
N PHE A 70 -36.61 -1.29 4.68
CA PHE A 70 -35.57 -1.99 5.42
C PHE A 70 -34.37 -2.33 4.53
N GLY A 71 -34.60 -2.77 3.29
CA GLY A 71 -33.54 -3.10 2.33
C GLY A 71 -32.68 -1.90 1.95
N ILE A 72 -33.32 -0.74 1.64
CA ILE A 72 -32.61 0.52 1.36
C ILE A 72 -31.81 0.97 2.59
N SER A 73 -32.43 0.94 3.77
CA SER A 73 -31.80 1.34 5.02
C SER A 73 -30.62 0.44 5.38
N ALA A 74 -30.76 -0.87 5.22
CA ALA A 74 -29.68 -1.85 5.43
C ALA A 74 -28.52 -1.62 4.45
N GLY A 75 -28.85 -1.38 3.16
CA GLY A 75 -27.85 -1.06 2.14
C GLY A 75 -27.06 0.20 2.45
N ASN A 76 -27.74 1.27 2.88
CA ASN A 76 -27.11 2.52 3.28
C ASN A 76 -26.19 2.32 4.51
N MET A 77 -26.68 1.64 5.57
CA MET A 77 -25.86 1.36 6.75
C MET A 77 -24.63 0.51 6.41
N ALA A 78 -24.77 -0.50 5.55
CA ALA A 78 -23.66 -1.33 5.10
C ALA A 78 -22.63 -0.54 4.27
N ALA A 79 -23.09 0.35 3.38
CA ALA A 79 -22.22 1.20 2.58
C ALA A 79 -21.43 2.19 3.45
N VAL A 80 -22.09 2.86 4.40
CA VAL A 80 -21.44 3.76 5.35
C VAL A 80 -20.43 3.02 6.22
N ALA A 81 -20.80 1.84 6.75
CA ALA A 81 -19.91 1.02 7.56
C ALA A 81 -18.68 0.56 6.77
N GLY A 82 -18.87 0.07 5.54
CA GLY A 82 -17.79 -0.40 4.68
C GLY A 82 -16.84 0.71 4.25
N ALA A 83 -17.38 1.85 3.78
CA ALA A 83 -16.58 2.99 3.39
C ALA A 83 -15.84 3.63 4.58
N GLY A 84 -16.49 3.74 5.73
CA GLY A 84 -15.90 4.24 6.95
C GLY A 84 -14.78 3.34 7.49
N TYR A 85 -14.99 2.04 7.45
CA TYR A 85 -13.97 1.06 7.80
C TYR A 85 -12.73 1.17 6.90
N ALA A 86 -12.93 1.28 5.58
CA ALA A 86 -11.83 1.48 4.63
C ALA A 86 -11.08 2.82 4.84
N LYS A 87 -11.82 3.90 5.17
CA LYS A 87 -11.22 5.19 5.53
C LYS A 87 -10.28 5.02 6.73
N ASN A 88 -10.74 4.36 7.79
CA ASN A 88 -9.95 4.15 8.99
C ASN A 88 -8.73 3.25 8.74
N LEU A 89 -8.86 2.19 7.93
CA LEU A 89 -7.73 1.36 7.53
C LEU A 89 -6.67 2.15 6.75
N ARG A 90 -7.08 3.01 5.80
CA ARG A 90 -6.14 3.88 5.08
C ARG A 90 -5.40 4.82 6.01
N HIS A 91 -6.13 5.41 6.95
CA HIS A 91 -5.54 6.24 7.99
C HIS A 91 -4.51 5.44 8.80
N ASP A 92 -4.90 4.27 9.31
CA ASP A 92 -4.03 3.47 10.18
C ASP A 92 -2.75 3.02 9.47
N ILE A 93 -2.86 2.56 8.21
CA ILE A 93 -1.68 2.19 7.41
C ILE A 93 -0.82 3.41 7.11
N PHE A 94 -1.41 4.54 6.71
CA PHE A 94 -0.66 5.73 6.38
C PHE A 94 0.15 6.23 7.58
N TYR A 95 -0.47 6.32 8.75
CA TYR A 95 0.21 6.73 9.98
C TYR A 95 1.29 5.73 10.36
N LYS A 96 1.00 4.44 10.23
CA LYS A 96 1.99 3.39 10.52
C LYS A 96 3.22 3.47 9.62
N VAL A 97 3.03 3.72 8.34
CA VAL A 97 4.14 3.91 7.38
C VAL A 97 4.97 5.15 7.70
N GLN A 98 4.38 6.23 8.26
CA GLN A 98 5.15 7.39 8.71
C GLN A 98 6.05 7.10 9.92
N GLU A 99 5.72 6.08 10.72
CA GLU A 99 6.55 5.62 11.85
C GLU A 99 7.72 4.71 11.41
N PHE A 100 7.74 4.24 10.17
CA PHE A 100 8.72 3.28 9.68
C PHE A 100 10.12 3.87 9.60
N SER A 101 11.11 3.06 10.00
CA SER A 101 12.52 3.31 9.72
C SER A 101 12.83 3.03 8.24
N PHE A 102 14.00 3.45 7.76
CA PHE A 102 14.47 3.12 6.41
C PHE A 102 14.50 1.60 6.18
N LYS A 103 14.94 0.82 7.15
CA LYS A 103 14.97 -0.65 7.08
C LYS A 103 13.57 -1.25 6.89
N ASN A 104 12.55 -0.74 7.60
CA ASN A 104 11.17 -1.18 7.39
C ASN A 104 10.69 -0.81 5.97
N ILE A 105 11.02 0.41 5.47
CA ILE A 105 10.65 0.84 4.10
C ILE A 105 11.32 -0.03 3.04
N ASP A 106 12.59 -0.40 3.23
CA ASP A 106 13.33 -1.28 2.32
C ASP A 106 12.70 -2.69 2.26
N HIS A 107 12.21 -3.18 3.43
CA HIS A 107 11.52 -4.48 3.50
C HIS A 107 10.22 -4.51 2.68
N PHE A 108 9.42 -3.44 2.70
CA PHE A 108 8.08 -3.44 2.10
C PHE A 108 8.01 -3.02 0.63
N ALA A 109 9.01 -2.60 -0.02
CA ALA A 109 8.97 -1.98 -1.35
C ALA A 109 7.82 -0.94 -1.53
N THR A 110 8.10 0.24 -2.02
CA THR A 110 7.13 1.35 -2.13
C THR A 110 5.88 0.98 -2.94
N SER A 111 6.04 0.23 -4.04
CA SER A 111 4.91 -0.21 -4.88
C SER A 111 3.96 -1.14 -4.12
N GLY A 112 4.50 -2.01 -3.25
CA GLY A 112 3.73 -2.89 -2.38
C GLY A 112 2.88 -2.13 -1.37
N LEU A 113 3.42 -1.08 -0.74
CA LEU A 113 2.68 -0.23 0.19
C LEU A 113 1.53 0.52 -0.51
N VAL A 114 1.76 1.02 -1.73
CA VAL A 114 0.70 1.67 -2.53
C VAL A 114 -0.43 0.69 -2.84
N THR A 115 -0.12 -0.54 -3.25
CA THR A 115 -1.12 -1.59 -3.53
C THR A 115 -1.94 -1.92 -2.28
N ARG A 116 -1.30 -2.02 -1.10
CA ARG A 116 -1.97 -2.26 0.18
C ARG A 116 -2.94 -1.15 0.54
N MET A 117 -2.57 0.13 0.32
CA MET A 117 -3.41 1.30 0.60
C MET A 117 -4.57 1.50 -0.39
N THR A 118 -4.50 0.91 -1.58
CA THR A 118 -5.49 1.06 -2.65
C THR A 118 -6.30 -0.22 -2.84
N THR A 119 -5.75 -1.19 -3.56
CA THR A 119 -6.44 -2.41 -3.99
C THR A 119 -6.81 -3.30 -2.81
N ASP A 120 -5.87 -3.57 -1.89
CA ASP A 120 -6.13 -4.48 -0.77
C ASP A 120 -7.20 -3.94 0.18
N ILE A 121 -7.16 -2.65 0.49
CA ILE A 121 -8.23 -2.04 1.31
C ILE A 121 -9.57 -2.09 0.59
N THR A 122 -9.60 -1.93 -0.74
CA THR A 122 -10.85 -2.03 -1.51
C THR A 122 -11.43 -3.45 -1.46
N ASN A 123 -10.58 -4.47 -1.57
CA ASN A 123 -11.00 -5.87 -1.42
C ASN A 123 -11.59 -6.15 -0.03
N ILE A 124 -10.91 -5.68 1.03
CA ILE A 124 -11.41 -5.82 2.41
C ILE A 124 -12.70 -5.03 2.62
N GLN A 125 -12.82 -3.81 2.08
CA GLN A 125 -14.04 -3.01 2.15
C GLN A 125 -15.23 -3.76 1.53
N MET A 126 -15.05 -4.33 0.35
CA MET A 126 -16.10 -5.08 -0.35
C MET A 126 -16.49 -6.34 0.42
N ALA A 127 -15.51 -7.12 0.89
CA ALA A 127 -15.76 -8.31 1.68
C ALA A 127 -16.46 -7.97 3.00
N TYR A 128 -16.07 -6.89 3.69
CA TYR A 128 -16.71 -6.43 4.91
C TYR A 128 -18.16 -6.01 4.67
N MET A 129 -18.42 -5.17 3.67
CA MET A 129 -19.76 -4.69 3.31
C MET A 129 -20.67 -5.86 2.92
N MET A 130 -20.17 -6.80 2.11
CA MET A 130 -20.92 -7.99 1.71
C MET A 130 -21.19 -8.93 2.89
N SER A 131 -20.20 -9.10 3.78
CA SER A 131 -20.35 -9.98 4.95
C SER A 131 -21.43 -9.48 5.90
N ILE A 132 -21.46 -8.21 6.28
CA ILE A 132 -22.45 -7.66 7.22
C ILE A 132 -23.88 -7.67 6.66
N ARG A 133 -24.04 -7.72 5.32
CA ARG A 133 -25.34 -7.74 4.65
C ARG A 133 -25.75 -9.15 4.25
N LEU A 134 -24.96 -9.83 3.44
CA LEU A 134 -25.35 -11.08 2.79
C LEU A 134 -25.15 -12.30 3.70
N LEU A 135 -24.12 -12.28 4.58
CA LEU A 135 -23.90 -13.38 5.52
C LEU A 135 -24.98 -13.43 6.61
N ALA A 136 -25.62 -12.30 6.91
CA ALA A 136 -26.78 -12.26 7.79
C ALA A 136 -28.06 -12.68 7.04
N ARG A 137 -28.25 -12.21 5.78
CA ARG A 137 -29.46 -12.47 4.97
C ARG A 137 -29.64 -13.95 4.66
N ALA A 138 -28.60 -14.58 4.10
CA ALA A 138 -28.76 -15.93 3.52
C ALA A 138 -29.12 -17.02 4.54
N PRO A 139 -28.48 -17.18 5.71
CA PRO A 139 -28.86 -18.17 6.69
C PRO A 139 -30.27 -17.94 7.23
N ILE A 140 -30.62 -16.68 7.49
CA ILE A 140 -31.95 -16.34 8.06
C ILE A 140 -33.05 -16.62 7.04
N MET A 141 -32.82 -16.27 5.75
CA MET A 141 -33.74 -16.59 4.67
C MET A 141 -33.97 -18.12 4.56
N ILE A 142 -32.89 -18.90 4.60
CA ILE A 142 -32.98 -20.37 4.54
C ILE A 142 -33.79 -20.90 5.72
N ILE A 143 -33.49 -20.47 6.95
CA ILE A 143 -34.13 -20.93 8.16
C ILE A 143 -35.63 -20.55 8.16
N LEU A 144 -35.95 -19.29 7.89
CA LEU A 144 -37.33 -18.81 7.93
C LEU A 144 -38.17 -19.42 6.81
N SER A 145 -37.64 -19.51 5.57
CA SER A 145 -38.34 -20.18 4.46
C SER A 145 -38.58 -21.66 4.75
N TRP A 146 -37.62 -22.36 5.39
CA TRP A 146 -37.78 -23.73 5.83
C TRP A 146 -38.87 -23.87 6.94
N VAL A 147 -38.87 -22.99 7.95
CA VAL A 147 -39.87 -22.95 9.02
C VAL A 147 -41.27 -22.70 8.44
N MET A 148 -41.41 -21.79 7.48
CA MET A 148 -42.68 -21.53 6.82
C MET A 148 -43.15 -22.73 5.98
N THR A 149 -42.24 -23.44 5.32
CA THR A 149 -42.54 -24.66 4.60
C THR A 149 -43.03 -25.77 5.55
N LEU A 150 -42.42 -25.89 6.75
CA LEU A 150 -42.84 -26.87 7.77
C LEU A 150 -44.28 -26.63 8.23
N LYS A 151 -44.73 -25.36 8.26
CA LYS A 151 -46.13 -25.01 8.59
C LYS A 151 -47.14 -25.59 7.58
N TYR A 152 -46.76 -25.62 6.28
CA TYR A 152 -47.65 -26.10 5.21
C TYR A 152 -47.55 -27.61 4.98
N SER A 153 -46.32 -28.15 4.97
CA SER A 153 -46.11 -29.59 4.70
C SER A 153 -44.80 -30.10 5.32
N VAL A 154 -44.96 -31.02 6.29
CA VAL A 154 -43.79 -31.70 6.89
C VAL A 154 -43.01 -32.51 5.85
N LYS A 155 -43.70 -33.14 4.89
CA LYS A 155 -43.07 -33.95 3.82
C LYS A 155 -42.13 -33.09 2.97
N VAL A 156 -42.56 -31.87 2.60
CA VAL A 156 -41.76 -30.93 1.83
C VAL A 156 -40.61 -30.35 2.67
N ALA A 157 -40.85 -30.06 3.94
CA ALA A 157 -39.79 -29.57 4.83
C ALA A 157 -38.65 -30.60 5.00
N ILE A 158 -38.98 -31.91 5.05
CA ILE A 158 -37.99 -33.00 5.07
C ILE A 158 -37.21 -33.03 3.73
N LEU A 159 -37.91 -32.84 2.59
CA LEU A 159 -37.22 -32.73 1.28
C LEU A 159 -36.16 -31.62 1.29
N PHE A 160 -36.49 -30.42 1.80
CA PHE A 160 -35.52 -29.32 1.90
C PHE A 160 -34.38 -29.64 2.85
N LEU A 161 -34.62 -30.36 3.95
CA LEU A 161 -33.59 -30.80 4.88
C LEU A 161 -32.55 -31.71 4.20
N ILE A 162 -32.92 -32.41 3.14
CA ILE A 162 -32.03 -33.24 2.31
C ILE A 162 -31.35 -32.40 1.22
N VAL A 163 -32.15 -31.58 0.52
CA VAL A 163 -31.64 -30.79 -0.64
C VAL A 163 -30.67 -29.71 -0.22
N ILE A 164 -30.91 -29.02 0.91
CA ILE A 164 -30.02 -27.92 1.37
C ILE A 164 -28.58 -28.40 1.60
N PRO A 165 -28.31 -29.45 2.41
CA PRO A 165 -26.96 -29.94 2.62
C PRO A 165 -26.36 -30.60 1.37
N LEU A 166 -27.18 -31.25 0.53
CA LEU A 166 -26.69 -31.83 -0.73
C LEU A 166 -26.21 -30.76 -1.70
N LEU A 167 -27.03 -29.75 -1.97
CA LEU A 167 -26.69 -28.65 -2.85
C LEU A 167 -25.55 -27.80 -2.26
N GLY A 168 -25.66 -27.42 -0.99
CA GLY A 168 -24.62 -26.67 -0.29
C GLY A 168 -23.28 -27.39 -0.28
N GLY A 169 -23.30 -28.71 -0.01
CA GLY A 169 -22.08 -29.54 -0.08
C GLY A 169 -21.46 -29.59 -1.48
N THR A 170 -22.29 -29.70 -2.52
CA THR A 170 -21.84 -29.70 -3.92
C THR A 170 -21.21 -28.34 -4.30
N LEU A 171 -21.84 -27.22 -3.91
CA LEU A 171 -21.33 -25.90 -4.16
C LEU A 171 -19.98 -25.64 -3.44
N ILE A 172 -19.88 -26.07 -2.18
CA ILE A 172 -18.63 -26.01 -1.40
C ILE A 172 -17.54 -26.89 -2.04
N PHE A 173 -17.91 -28.07 -2.54
CA PHE A 173 -16.97 -28.96 -3.23
C PHE A 173 -16.43 -28.31 -4.51
N ILE A 174 -17.30 -27.70 -5.33
CA ILE A 174 -16.90 -26.96 -6.54
C ILE A 174 -15.94 -25.81 -6.16
N ALA A 175 -16.30 -25.01 -5.15
CA ALA A 175 -15.49 -23.90 -4.67
C ALA A 175 -14.11 -24.37 -4.19
N LYS A 176 -14.05 -25.40 -3.34
CA LYS A 176 -12.78 -25.96 -2.85
C LYS A 176 -11.90 -26.51 -3.98
N LYS A 177 -12.51 -27.10 -5.02
CA LYS A 177 -11.78 -27.64 -6.17
C LYS A 177 -11.27 -26.55 -7.12
N ALA A 178 -12.00 -25.44 -7.24
CA ALA A 178 -11.61 -24.31 -8.08
C ALA A 178 -10.50 -23.46 -7.41
N HIS A 179 -10.53 -23.30 -6.09
CA HIS A 179 -9.63 -22.45 -5.32
C HIS A 179 -8.14 -22.61 -5.63
N PRO A 180 -7.52 -23.81 -5.62
CA PRO A 180 -6.08 -23.97 -5.90
C PRO A 180 -5.70 -23.61 -7.35
N HIS A 181 -6.67 -23.66 -8.27
CA HIS A 181 -6.44 -23.22 -9.63
C HIS A 181 -6.46 -21.69 -9.74
N PHE A 182 -7.33 -21.01 -8.99
CA PHE A 182 -7.34 -19.55 -8.93
C PHE A 182 -6.07 -18.98 -8.29
N ILE A 183 -5.55 -19.59 -7.23
CA ILE A 183 -4.26 -19.18 -6.65
C ILE A 183 -3.18 -19.17 -7.73
N LYS A 184 -3.03 -20.25 -8.48
CA LYS A 184 -2.06 -20.32 -9.57
C LYS A 184 -2.29 -19.27 -10.67
N VAL A 185 -3.56 -18.95 -10.96
CA VAL A 185 -3.89 -17.88 -11.91
C VAL A 185 -3.38 -16.54 -11.39
N PHE A 186 -3.57 -16.22 -10.12
CA PHE A 186 -3.10 -14.96 -9.53
C PHE A 186 -1.57 -14.87 -9.51
N ASP A 187 -0.87 -15.95 -9.16
CA ASP A 187 0.59 -16.00 -9.22
C ASP A 187 1.11 -15.70 -10.64
N GLU A 188 0.47 -16.26 -11.67
CA GLU A 188 0.84 -16.02 -13.07
C GLU A 188 0.42 -14.62 -13.57
N TYR A 189 -0.66 -14.04 -13.01
CA TYR A 189 -1.01 -12.64 -13.27
C TYR A 189 0.06 -11.68 -12.74
N ASP A 190 0.69 -11.98 -11.62
CA ASP A 190 1.79 -11.18 -11.10
C ASP A 190 3.01 -11.24 -12.04
N ILE A 191 3.31 -12.41 -12.60
CA ILE A 191 4.36 -12.55 -13.64
C ILE A 191 4.00 -11.74 -14.90
N LEU A 192 2.75 -11.81 -15.34
CA LEU A 192 2.25 -11.03 -16.47
C LEU A 192 2.39 -9.53 -16.23
N ASN A 193 1.94 -9.05 -15.08
CA ASN A 193 2.02 -7.64 -14.70
C ASN A 193 3.46 -7.15 -14.63
N ASN A 194 4.36 -7.93 -14.03
CA ASN A 194 5.78 -7.61 -13.97
C ASN A 194 6.40 -7.52 -15.37
N SER A 195 6.05 -8.46 -16.28
CA SER A 195 6.53 -8.44 -17.67
C SER A 195 6.03 -7.21 -18.44
N VAL A 196 4.76 -6.81 -18.24
CA VAL A 196 4.20 -5.59 -18.84
C VAL A 196 4.89 -4.35 -18.28
N GLN A 197 5.06 -4.27 -16.96
CA GLN A 197 5.72 -3.13 -16.32
C GLN A 197 7.18 -2.99 -16.77
N GLU A 198 7.92 -4.10 -16.85
CA GLU A 198 9.29 -4.14 -17.37
C GLU A 198 9.34 -3.60 -18.80
N ASN A 199 8.47 -4.10 -19.69
CA ASN A 199 8.42 -3.68 -21.08
C ASN A 199 8.06 -2.19 -21.23
N VAL A 200 7.06 -1.70 -20.50
CA VAL A 200 6.67 -0.28 -20.53
C VAL A 200 7.81 0.62 -20.04
N ASN A 201 8.47 0.25 -18.95
CA ASN A 201 9.61 1.00 -18.42
C ASN A 201 10.83 0.97 -19.36
N ALA A 202 11.07 -0.17 -19.99
CA ALA A 202 12.18 -0.37 -20.91
C ALA A 202 11.82 -0.13 -22.40
N SER A 203 10.64 0.44 -22.70
CA SER A 203 10.15 0.58 -24.09
C SER A 203 11.13 1.30 -25.03
N ARG A 204 11.89 2.29 -24.53
CA ARG A 204 12.95 2.95 -25.30
C ARG A 204 14.09 2.00 -25.66
N VAL A 205 14.46 1.10 -24.75
CA VAL A 205 15.50 0.08 -24.99
C VAL A 205 15.01 -0.94 -26.02
N VAL A 206 13.78 -1.43 -25.85
CA VAL A 206 13.16 -2.37 -26.82
C VAL A 206 13.17 -1.76 -28.22
N LYS A 207 12.78 -0.48 -28.37
CA LYS A 207 12.81 0.26 -29.63
C LYS A 207 14.23 0.47 -30.17
N ALA A 208 15.18 0.86 -29.31
CA ALA A 208 16.55 1.11 -29.72
C ALA A 208 17.26 -0.15 -30.23
N PHE A 209 16.91 -1.31 -29.70
CA PHE A 209 17.50 -2.60 -30.09
C PHE A 209 16.64 -3.40 -31.09
N VAL A 210 15.49 -2.84 -31.55
CA VAL A 210 14.55 -3.49 -32.51
C VAL A 210 14.14 -4.88 -32.01
N ARG A 211 13.68 -4.98 -30.76
CA ARG A 211 13.34 -6.24 -30.11
C ARG A 211 11.84 -6.38 -29.81
N GLU A 212 10.99 -5.67 -30.54
CA GLU A 212 9.55 -5.71 -30.38
C GLU A 212 8.98 -7.11 -30.56
N ASP A 213 9.40 -7.83 -31.61
CA ASP A 213 8.89 -9.19 -31.89
C ASP A 213 9.25 -10.16 -30.77
N TYR A 214 10.44 -10.06 -30.20
CA TYR A 214 10.85 -10.87 -29.05
C TYR A 214 9.96 -10.61 -27.81
N GLU A 215 9.68 -9.35 -27.51
CA GLU A 215 8.81 -8.99 -26.37
C GLU A 215 7.35 -9.39 -26.61
N ILE A 216 6.86 -9.30 -27.86
CA ILE A 216 5.53 -9.78 -28.25
C ILE A 216 5.42 -11.29 -28.04
N ASP A 217 6.42 -12.07 -28.48
CA ASP A 217 6.43 -13.53 -28.32
C ASP A 217 6.51 -13.93 -26.84
N LYS A 218 7.35 -13.26 -26.04
CA LYS A 218 7.46 -13.44 -24.58
C LYS A 218 6.10 -13.20 -23.92
N PHE A 219 5.47 -12.05 -24.20
CA PHE A 219 4.15 -11.70 -23.66
C PHE A 219 3.08 -12.70 -24.09
N HIS A 220 3.08 -13.12 -25.36
CA HIS A 220 2.13 -14.10 -25.89
C HIS A 220 2.25 -15.44 -25.17
N GLY A 221 3.47 -15.89 -24.88
CA GLY A 221 3.72 -17.09 -24.10
C GLY A 221 3.10 -17.05 -22.71
N ILE A 222 3.37 -15.98 -21.95
CA ILE A 222 2.84 -15.77 -20.60
C ILE A 222 1.30 -15.65 -20.63
N SER A 223 0.77 -14.84 -21.54
CA SER A 223 -0.68 -14.64 -21.69
C SER A 223 -1.41 -15.93 -22.04
N LYS A 224 -0.84 -16.77 -22.92
CA LYS A 224 -1.38 -18.09 -23.27
C LYS A 224 -1.39 -19.05 -22.08
N TYR A 225 -0.38 -18.98 -21.24
CA TYR A 225 -0.32 -19.80 -20.03
C TYR A 225 -1.37 -19.38 -19.01
N VAL A 226 -1.52 -18.06 -18.74
CA VAL A 226 -2.60 -17.49 -17.93
C VAL A 226 -3.97 -17.92 -18.46
N TYR A 227 -4.21 -17.80 -19.78
CA TYR A 227 -5.44 -18.26 -20.42
C TYR A 227 -5.72 -19.75 -20.13
N THR A 228 -4.69 -20.61 -20.20
CA THR A 228 -4.84 -22.05 -19.97
C THR A 228 -5.23 -22.33 -18.52
N LEU A 229 -4.61 -21.67 -17.55
CA LEU A 229 -4.90 -21.81 -16.13
C LEU A 229 -6.30 -21.27 -15.80
N PHE A 230 -6.62 -20.08 -16.29
CA PHE A 230 -7.93 -19.45 -16.09
C PHE A 230 -9.06 -20.32 -16.66
N THR A 231 -8.88 -20.86 -17.88
CA THR A 231 -9.84 -21.74 -18.51
C THR A 231 -10.07 -23.02 -17.69
N LYS A 232 -9.03 -23.58 -17.05
CA LYS A 232 -9.17 -24.74 -16.16
C LYS A 232 -9.98 -24.39 -14.91
N ALA A 233 -9.72 -23.25 -14.28
CA ALA A 233 -10.46 -22.77 -13.12
C ALA A 233 -11.94 -22.52 -13.46
N GLU A 234 -12.19 -21.78 -14.53
CA GLU A 234 -13.54 -21.42 -14.98
C GLU A 234 -14.37 -22.64 -15.40
N LYS A 235 -13.78 -23.65 -16.04
CA LYS A 235 -14.48 -24.91 -16.35
C LYS A 235 -15.02 -25.63 -15.12
N ILE A 236 -14.34 -25.48 -13.95
CA ILE A 236 -14.83 -26.06 -12.70
C ILE A 236 -15.98 -25.19 -12.15
N VAL A 237 -15.85 -23.89 -12.15
CA VAL A 237 -16.88 -22.96 -11.69
C VAL A 237 -18.12 -22.99 -12.57
N ALA A 238 -17.96 -23.21 -13.88
CA ALA A 238 -19.06 -23.30 -14.84
C ALA A 238 -20.08 -24.39 -14.49
N TRP A 239 -19.72 -25.41 -13.70
CA TRP A 239 -20.67 -26.41 -13.19
C TRP A 239 -21.67 -25.84 -12.19
N ASN A 240 -21.39 -24.71 -11.60
CA ASN A 240 -22.22 -24.11 -10.55
C ASN A 240 -23.67 -23.83 -11.04
N SER A 241 -23.79 -23.14 -12.18
CA SER A 241 -25.10 -22.80 -12.75
C SER A 241 -25.94 -24.02 -13.20
N PRO A 242 -25.39 -24.97 -13.98
CA PRO A 242 -26.15 -26.19 -14.35
C PRO A 242 -26.59 -27.04 -13.15
N VAL A 243 -25.73 -27.20 -12.14
CA VAL A 243 -26.08 -27.96 -10.91
C VAL A 243 -27.24 -27.28 -10.17
N MET A 244 -27.18 -25.96 -10.04
CA MET A 244 -28.25 -25.21 -9.41
C MET A 244 -29.56 -25.28 -10.19
N GLN A 245 -29.52 -25.07 -11.51
CA GLN A 245 -30.72 -25.16 -12.36
C GLN A 245 -31.33 -26.57 -12.33
N PHE A 246 -30.48 -27.59 -12.47
CA PHE A 246 -30.95 -28.96 -12.38
C PHE A 246 -31.64 -29.24 -11.02
N THR A 247 -30.98 -28.86 -9.92
CA THR A 247 -31.56 -29.03 -8.58
C THR A 247 -32.89 -28.28 -8.44
N MET A 248 -32.96 -27.04 -8.96
CA MET A 248 -34.19 -26.23 -8.94
C MET A 248 -35.32 -26.93 -9.67
N TYR A 249 -35.10 -27.44 -10.89
CA TYR A 249 -36.13 -28.12 -11.66
C TYR A 249 -36.55 -29.44 -11.02
N VAL A 250 -35.61 -30.22 -10.48
CA VAL A 250 -35.92 -31.46 -9.73
C VAL A 250 -36.77 -31.14 -8.49
N VAL A 251 -36.39 -30.10 -7.74
CA VAL A 251 -37.18 -29.68 -6.57
C VAL A 251 -38.57 -29.24 -6.98
N ILE A 252 -38.74 -28.42 -8.00
CA ILE A 252 -40.05 -27.97 -8.49
C ILE A 252 -40.90 -29.17 -8.94
N LEU A 253 -40.33 -30.13 -9.68
CA LEU A 253 -41.05 -31.35 -10.08
C LEU A 253 -41.53 -32.14 -8.85
N LEU A 254 -40.70 -32.34 -7.85
CA LEU A 254 -41.06 -33.03 -6.62
C LEU A 254 -42.12 -32.25 -5.83
N LEU A 255 -42.03 -30.93 -5.77
CA LEU A 255 -43.03 -30.08 -5.12
C LEU A 255 -44.39 -30.16 -5.80
N VAL A 256 -44.42 -30.12 -7.14
CA VAL A 256 -45.66 -30.25 -7.91
C VAL A 256 -46.26 -31.67 -7.75
N ALA A 257 -45.42 -32.73 -7.73
CA ALA A 257 -45.90 -34.09 -7.49
C ALA A 257 -46.48 -34.28 -6.08
N ILE A 258 -45.73 -33.83 -5.04
CA ILE A 258 -46.17 -33.93 -3.63
C ILE A 258 -47.37 -33.01 -3.37
N GLY A 259 -47.28 -31.74 -3.80
CA GLY A 259 -48.34 -30.75 -3.60
C GLY A 259 -49.60 -31.04 -4.42
N GLY A 260 -49.42 -31.46 -5.69
CA GLY A 260 -50.55 -31.85 -6.55
C GLY A 260 -51.36 -33.04 -5.97
N THR A 261 -50.64 -34.06 -5.44
CA THR A 261 -51.32 -35.15 -4.72
C THR A 261 -52.03 -34.65 -3.44
N GLY A 262 -51.40 -33.70 -2.71
CA GLY A 262 -52.02 -33.05 -1.55
C GLY A 262 -53.29 -32.27 -1.88
N ILE A 263 -53.28 -31.52 -3.00
CA ILE A 263 -54.46 -30.78 -3.48
C ILE A 263 -55.59 -31.72 -3.87
N ILE A 264 -55.30 -32.80 -4.61
CA ILE A 264 -56.31 -33.79 -5.00
C ILE A 264 -56.95 -34.45 -3.77
N HIS A 265 -56.20 -34.72 -2.71
CA HIS A 265 -56.73 -35.31 -1.46
C HIS A 265 -57.25 -34.22 -0.49
N GLY A 266 -57.32 -32.98 -0.83
CA GLY A 266 -57.80 -31.89 0.03
C GLY A 266 -56.93 -31.57 1.26
N THR A 267 -55.67 -32.00 1.28
CA THR A 267 -54.73 -31.80 2.41
C THR A 267 -53.82 -30.58 2.21
N MET A 268 -53.88 -29.91 1.06
CA MET A 268 -53.09 -28.74 0.72
C MET A 268 -53.90 -27.82 -0.22
N GLY A 269 -53.75 -26.48 -0.04
CA GLY A 269 -54.32 -25.50 -0.93
C GLY A 269 -53.40 -25.21 -2.14
N THR A 270 -53.98 -24.65 -3.22
CA THR A 270 -53.21 -24.22 -4.40
C THR A 270 -52.31 -23.04 -4.10
N GLY A 271 -52.76 -22.13 -3.23
CA GLY A 271 -51.96 -21.02 -2.75
C GLY A 271 -50.78 -21.44 -1.85
N GLU A 272 -51.03 -22.47 -1.00
CA GLU A 272 -49.96 -23.07 -0.19
C GLU A 272 -48.88 -23.70 -1.04
N LEU A 273 -49.22 -24.44 -2.11
CA LEU A 273 -48.25 -25.00 -3.06
C LEU A 273 -47.45 -23.89 -3.75
N THR A 274 -48.12 -22.80 -4.19
CA THR A 274 -47.46 -21.66 -4.81
C THR A 274 -46.44 -21.01 -3.86
N SER A 275 -46.83 -20.84 -2.58
CA SER A 275 -45.91 -20.28 -1.55
C SER A 275 -44.71 -21.16 -1.29
N ILE A 276 -44.90 -22.48 -1.23
CA ILE A 276 -43.80 -23.45 -1.07
C ILE A 276 -42.82 -23.37 -2.24
N ILE A 277 -43.31 -23.20 -3.47
CA ILE A 277 -42.41 -23.02 -4.64
C ILE A 277 -41.60 -21.74 -4.50
N VAL A 278 -42.20 -20.62 -4.04
CA VAL A 278 -41.48 -19.39 -3.79
C VAL A 278 -40.41 -19.58 -2.69
N TYR A 279 -40.73 -20.27 -1.59
CA TYR A 279 -39.74 -20.57 -0.56
C TYR A 279 -38.60 -21.46 -1.07
N ALA A 280 -38.85 -22.39 -1.97
CA ALA A 280 -37.83 -23.19 -2.63
C ALA A 280 -36.85 -22.31 -3.42
N LEU A 281 -37.37 -21.35 -4.20
CA LEU A 281 -36.55 -20.42 -4.95
C LEU A 281 -35.73 -19.50 -4.04
N GLN A 282 -36.31 -19.04 -2.92
CA GLN A 282 -35.59 -18.23 -1.92
C GLN A 282 -34.46 -19.01 -1.25
N ILE A 283 -34.68 -20.30 -0.89
CA ILE A 283 -33.66 -21.17 -0.29
C ILE A 283 -32.50 -21.38 -1.28
N ILE A 284 -32.81 -21.76 -2.52
CA ILE A 284 -31.79 -22.02 -3.55
C ILE A 284 -31.00 -20.74 -3.87
N GLY A 285 -31.68 -19.61 -4.04
CA GLY A 285 -31.03 -18.30 -4.25
C GLY A 285 -30.12 -17.89 -3.08
N SER A 286 -30.54 -18.17 -1.84
CA SER A 286 -29.73 -17.88 -0.65
C SER A 286 -28.48 -18.77 -0.56
N LEU A 287 -28.52 -20.02 -1.00
CA LEU A 287 -27.34 -20.88 -1.08
C LEU A 287 -26.32 -20.36 -2.09
N MET A 288 -26.79 -19.85 -3.24
CA MET A 288 -25.91 -19.19 -4.20
C MET A 288 -25.22 -17.95 -3.61
N MET A 289 -25.97 -17.16 -2.85
CA MET A 289 -25.46 -15.96 -2.19
C MET A 289 -24.37 -16.29 -1.16
N VAL A 290 -24.52 -17.37 -0.37
CA VAL A 290 -23.47 -17.86 0.55
C VAL A 290 -22.20 -18.20 -0.20
N THR A 291 -22.30 -18.88 -1.34
CA THR A 291 -21.13 -19.25 -2.15
C THR A 291 -20.40 -18.00 -2.67
N PHE A 292 -21.15 -17.01 -3.14
CA PHE A 292 -20.55 -15.74 -3.59
C PHE A 292 -19.80 -15.00 -2.47
N VAL A 293 -20.41 -14.90 -1.28
CA VAL A 293 -19.75 -14.26 -0.12
C VAL A 293 -18.50 -15.04 0.29
N PHE A 294 -18.53 -16.36 0.25
CA PHE A 294 -17.37 -17.19 0.55
C PHE A 294 -16.18 -16.89 -0.38
N VAL A 295 -16.43 -16.75 -1.69
CA VAL A 295 -15.40 -16.37 -2.65
C VAL A 295 -14.83 -14.97 -2.34
N MET A 296 -15.70 -14.00 -2.02
CA MET A 296 -15.26 -12.65 -1.66
C MET A 296 -14.40 -12.63 -0.40
N ILE A 297 -14.75 -13.42 0.61
CA ILE A 297 -13.94 -13.55 1.84
C ILE A 297 -12.57 -14.15 1.52
N MET A 298 -12.49 -15.15 0.64
CA MET A 298 -11.22 -15.77 0.24
C MET A 298 -10.30 -14.77 -0.47
N ILE A 299 -10.84 -13.95 -1.38
CA ILE A 299 -10.06 -12.88 -2.04
C ILE A 299 -9.56 -11.87 -1.01
N ALA A 300 -10.39 -11.51 -0.04
CA ALA A 300 -10.02 -10.56 1.00
C ALA A 300 -9.04 -11.14 2.03
N GLU A 301 -8.91 -12.46 2.16
CA GLU A 301 -7.99 -13.09 3.11
C GLU A 301 -6.54 -12.74 2.79
N ALA A 302 -6.11 -12.91 1.54
CA ALA A 302 -4.77 -12.52 1.10
C ALA A 302 -4.49 -11.01 1.30
N SER A 303 -5.48 -10.15 1.01
CA SER A 303 -5.38 -8.71 1.27
C SER A 303 -5.32 -8.38 2.77
N THR A 304 -6.04 -9.17 3.59
CA THR A 304 -6.04 -9.06 5.06
C THR A 304 -4.66 -9.36 5.63
N ASP A 305 -4.01 -10.42 5.16
CA ASP A 305 -2.68 -10.81 5.63
C ASP A 305 -1.63 -9.75 5.30
N ARG A 306 -1.62 -9.23 4.06
CA ARG A 306 -0.70 -8.16 3.65
C ARG A 306 -0.90 -6.86 4.42
N ILE A 307 -2.13 -6.49 4.75
CA ILE A 307 -2.41 -5.29 5.55
C ILE A 307 -2.04 -5.51 7.01
N THR A 308 -2.31 -6.70 7.54
CA THR A 308 -1.95 -7.06 8.92
C THR A 308 -0.43 -7.02 9.11
N GLU A 309 0.34 -7.51 8.15
CA GLU A 309 1.80 -7.47 8.15
C GLU A 309 2.31 -6.02 8.36
N VAL A 310 1.77 -5.04 7.62
CA VAL A 310 2.15 -3.62 7.78
C VAL A 310 1.72 -3.05 9.12
N LEU A 311 0.51 -3.37 9.59
CA LEU A 311 -0.02 -2.80 10.85
C LEU A 311 0.65 -3.41 12.10
N GLU A 312 1.12 -4.66 12.01
CA GLU A 312 1.79 -5.36 13.10
C GLU A 312 3.32 -5.20 13.06
N GLU A 313 3.87 -4.65 11.96
CA GLU A 313 5.29 -4.33 11.86
C GLU A 313 5.71 -3.35 12.97
N VAL A 314 6.80 -3.65 13.63
CA VAL A 314 7.32 -2.81 14.72
C VAL A 314 8.44 -1.93 14.15
N PRO A 315 8.34 -0.60 14.27
CA PRO A 315 9.46 0.27 13.92
C PRO A 315 10.70 -0.11 14.73
N GLU A 316 11.80 -0.41 14.03
CA GLU A 316 13.04 -0.86 14.68
C GLU A 316 13.68 0.26 15.51
N MET A 317 13.53 1.51 15.04
CA MET A 317 14.04 2.68 15.74
C MET A 317 12.93 3.31 16.56
N GLN A 318 13.18 3.42 17.85
CA GLN A 318 12.31 4.13 18.79
C GLN A 318 13.16 5.05 19.67
N ASP A 319 12.59 6.18 20.05
CA ASP A 319 13.22 7.09 20.98
C ASP A 319 13.25 6.47 22.39
N LYS A 320 14.35 6.68 23.10
CA LYS A 320 14.41 6.34 24.53
C LYS A 320 13.55 7.29 25.33
N ALA A 321 13.04 6.85 26.48
CA ALA A 321 12.20 7.69 27.35
C ALA A 321 12.91 8.96 27.87
N ASP A 322 14.24 8.90 27.95
CA ASP A 322 15.15 9.97 28.39
C ASP A 322 15.99 10.52 27.24
N ALA A 323 15.50 10.44 26.01
CA ALA A 323 16.20 10.87 24.82
C ALA A 323 16.59 12.36 24.85
N VAL A 324 17.83 12.66 24.46
CA VAL A 324 18.36 14.02 24.42
C VAL A 324 17.71 14.80 23.27
N THR A 325 17.24 16.02 23.55
CA THR A 325 16.51 16.85 22.58
C THR A 325 17.35 18.01 22.03
N GLU A 326 18.59 18.17 22.46
CA GLU A 326 19.46 19.24 21.99
C GLU A 326 20.79 18.68 21.50
N VAL A 327 21.13 18.96 20.26
CA VAL A 327 22.45 18.66 19.68
C VAL A 327 23.38 19.83 19.98
N LYS A 328 24.47 19.58 20.68
CA LYS A 328 25.39 20.62 21.13
C LYS A 328 26.10 21.32 19.98
N ASP A 329 26.75 20.56 19.13
CA ASP A 329 27.53 21.03 17.98
C ASP A 329 27.55 19.98 16.85
N GLY A 330 28.31 20.24 15.79
CA GLY A 330 28.43 19.36 14.63
C GLY A 330 29.69 18.46 14.66
N GLU A 331 30.27 18.16 15.83
CA GLU A 331 31.33 17.16 15.95
C GLU A 331 30.78 15.75 15.69
N ILE A 332 31.54 14.92 14.96
CA ILE A 332 31.12 13.56 14.61
C ILE A 332 32.25 12.58 14.94
N ILE A 333 31.93 11.52 15.66
CA ILE A 333 32.88 10.46 15.98
C ILE A 333 32.28 9.11 15.62
N PHE A 334 32.98 8.34 14.81
CA PHE A 334 32.74 6.91 14.60
C PHE A 334 33.75 6.16 15.47
N ASP A 335 33.27 5.31 16.35
CA ASP A 335 34.06 4.58 17.35
C ASP A 335 33.90 3.08 17.08
N HIS A 336 34.89 2.49 16.37
CA HIS A 336 34.93 1.08 15.96
C HIS A 336 33.65 0.56 15.32
N VAL A 337 33.12 1.29 14.33
CA VAL A 337 31.82 1.03 13.72
C VAL A 337 31.90 -0.10 12.71
N ASN A 338 31.10 -1.14 12.96
CA ASN A 338 30.71 -2.16 11.99
C ASN A 338 29.24 -2.01 11.62
N PHE A 339 28.92 -2.17 10.33
CA PHE A 339 27.54 -2.08 9.87
C PHE A 339 27.22 -3.08 8.77
N SER A 340 26.04 -3.72 8.88
CA SER A 340 25.45 -4.60 7.87
C SER A 340 23.96 -4.28 7.70
N TYR A 341 23.49 -4.13 6.46
CA TYR A 341 22.06 -3.98 6.15
C TYR A 341 21.23 -5.23 6.52
N ALA A 342 21.86 -6.42 6.51
CA ALA A 342 21.22 -7.67 6.90
C ALA A 342 21.19 -7.89 8.44
N GLY A 343 21.78 -6.98 9.22
CA GLY A 343 21.89 -7.12 10.67
C GLY A 343 23.02 -8.05 11.12
N GLU A 344 22.91 -8.59 12.35
CA GLU A 344 23.92 -9.48 12.94
C GLU A 344 24.15 -10.74 12.07
N GLY A 345 25.42 -11.04 11.78
CA GLY A 345 25.82 -12.19 10.95
C GLY A 345 25.73 -11.96 9.44
N GLY A 346 25.29 -10.79 8.97
CA GLY A 346 25.30 -10.43 7.57
C GLY A 346 26.68 -9.94 7.08
N ASN A 347 26.83 -9.82 5.76
CA ASN A 347 28.04 -9.22 5.18
C ASN A 347 28.19 -7.77 5.64
N LEU A 348 29.34 -7.43 6.21
CA LEU A 348 29.63 -6.07 6.67
C LEU A 348 29.82 -5.14 5.48
N SER A 349 29.05 -4.05 5.45
CA SER A 349 29.20 -2.95 4.51
C SER A 349 30.22 -1.91 5.01
N LEU A 350 30.34 -1.73 6.33
CA LEU A 350 31.40 -0.97 6.98
C LEU A 350 32.12 -1.88 7.97
N LYS A 351 33.46 -1.74 8.02
CA LYS A 351 34.35 -2.67 8.75
C LYS A 351 35.33 -1.88 9.60
N ASP A 352 35.13 -1.88 10.91
CA ASP A 352 36.00 -1.26 11.93
C ASP A 352 36.35 0.21 11.57
N VAL A 353 35.30 1.02 11.35
CA VAL A 353 35.47 2.42 11.00
C VAL A 353 35.73 3.24 12.26
N ASP A 354 36.92 3.85 12.35
CA ASP A 354 37.31 4.78 13.40
C ASP A 354 37.62 6.14 12.75
N LEU A 355 36.84 7.19 13.11
CA LEU A 355 36.90 8.49 12.44
C LEU A 355 36.47 9.60 13.39
N HIS A 356 37.22 10.72 13.39
CA HIS A 356 36.91 11.92 14.14
C HIS A 356 36.83 13.14 13.22
N ILE A 357 35.67 13.76 13.11
CA ILE A 357 35.37 14.98 12.36
C ILE A 357 35.07 16.09 13.34
N ARG A 358 35.87 17.15 13.31
CA ARG A 358 35.69 18.29 14.22
C ARG A 358 34.60 19.23 13.72
N PHE A 359 33.96 19.89 14.64
CA PHE A 359 32.96 20.92 14.35
C PHE A 359 33.44 21.97 13.34
N GLY A 360 32.61 22.26 12.34
CA GLY A 360 32.86 23.28 11.32
C GLY A 360 33.75 22.84 10.16
N GLN A 361 34.38 21.65 10.22
CA GLN A 361 35.22 21.14 9.14
C GLN A 361 34.42 20.83 7.87
N THR A 362 35.08 20.96 6.74
CA THR A 362 34.61 20.45 5.45
C THR A 362 35.35 19.16 5.13
N ILE A 363 34.59 18.06 5.02
CA ILE A 363 35.11 16.71 4.78
C ILE A 363 34.76 16.28 3.37
N GLY A 364 35.74 15.85 2.59
CA GLY A 364 35.56 15.15 1.33
C GLY A 364 35.55 13.63 1.56
N ILE A 365 34.67 12.90 0.90
CA ILE A 365 34.68 11.43 0.90
C ILE A 365 34.79 10.95 -0.54
N ILE A 366 35.82 10.12 -0.81
CA ILE A 366 36.07 9.55 -2.13
C ILE A 366 36.29 8.03 -2.02
N GLY A 367 36.07 7.33 -3.10
CA GLY A 367 36.27 5.86 -3.20
C GLY A 367 35.51 5.29 -4.37
N GLY A 368 35.78 4.06 -4.72
CA GLY A 368 35.15 3.34 -5.82
C GLY A 368 33.62 3.18 -5.65
N THR A 369 32.94 2.79 -6.71
CA THR A 369 31.52 2.39 -6.63
C THR A 369 31.39 1.18 -5.72
N GLY A 370 30.45 1.22 -4.77
CA GLY A 370 30.26 0.14 -3.80
C GLY A 370 31.17 0.19 -2.57
N SER A 371 32.04 1.20 -2.42
CA SER A 371 32.92 1.36 -1.24
C SER A 371 32.22 1.77 0.07
N ALA A 372 30.89 1.83 0.10
CA ALA A 372 30.03 2.16 1.25
C ALA A 372 30.04 3.63 1.71
N LYS A 373 30.35 4.61 0.81
CA LYS A 373 30.34 6.05 1.12
C LYS A 373 28.98 6.55 1.63
N SER A 374 27.91 6.26 0.90
CA SER A 374 26.55 6.64 1.30
C SER A 374 26.14 5.96 2.59
N THR A 375 26.54 4.70 2.81
CA THR A 375 26.29 3.96 4.04
C THR A 375 26.90 4.67 5.25
N LEU A 376 28.14 5.14 5.13
CA LEU A 376 28.84 5.85 6.21
C LEU A 376 28.05 7.09 6.66
N VAL A 377 27.64 7.93 5.72
CA VAL A 377 26.95 9.18 6.07
C VAL A 377 25.52 9.01 6.51
N GLN A 378 24.84 7.92 6.12
CA GLN A 378 23.48 7.58 6.55
C GLN A 378 23.38 7.22 8.03
N LEU A 379 24.48 6.81 8.66
CA LEU A 379 24.52 6.52 10.09
C LEU A 379 24.50 7.79 10.95
N ILE A 380 24.95 8.93 10.43
CA ILE A 380 25.03 10.20 11.17
C ILE A 380 23.62 10.72 11.56
N PRO A 381 22.63 10.85 10.63
CA PRO A 381 21.27 11.22 10.97
C PRO A 381 20.47 10.02 11.52
N ARG A 382 21.14 8.92 11.87
CA ARG A 382 20.52 7.69 12.35
C ARG A 382 19.40 7.22 11.41
N LEU A 383 19.71 7.05 10.10
CA LEU A 383 18.77 6.40 9.16
C LEU A 383 18.80 4.88 9.34
N TYR A 384 19.93 4.35 9.82
CA TYR A 384 20.15 2.98 10.27
C TYR A 384 20.94 3.00 11.58
N ASP A 385 20.77 1.99 12.43
CA ASP A 385 21.58 1.80 13.61
C ASP A 385 22.81 0.92 13.28
N VAL A 386 23.95 1.19 13.90
CA VAL A 386 25.18 0.40 13.72
C VAL A 386 25.01 -1.02 14.24
N THR A 387 25.70 -1.99 13.63
CA THR A 387 25.72 -3.38 14.12
C THR A 387 26.62 -3.52 15.34
N GLU A 388 27.80 -2.88 15.32
CA GLU A 388 28.74 -2.82 16.44
C GLU A 388 29.39 -1.44 16.50
N GLY A 389 29.90 -1.04 17.65
CA GLY A 389 30.47 0.27 17.88
C GLY A 389 29.42 1.35 18.13
N CYS A 390 29.78 2.60 17.94
CA CYS A 390 28.86 3.74 18.07
C CYS A 390 29.21 4.91 17.18
N VAL A 391 28.18 5.67 16.78
CA VAL A 391 28.34 6.98 16.13
C VAL A 391 27.89 8.05 17.12
N LYS A 392 28.75 9.06 17.34
CA LYS A 392 28.45 10.16 18.26
C LYS A 392 28.35 11.46 17.47
N VAL A 393 27.39 12.31 17.82
CA VAL A 393 27.21 13.68 17.30
C VAL A 393 27.22 14.62 18.51
N GLY A 394 28.06 15.67 18.49
CA GLY A 394 28.22 16.56 19.63
C GLY A 394 28.61 15.84 20.93
N GLY A 395 29.35 14.73 20.82
CA GLY A 395 29.84 13.90 21.92
C GLY A 395 28.81 12.89 22.49
N ILE A 396 27.58 12.82 21.98
CA ILE A 396 26.52 11.91 22.45
C ILE A 396 26.23 10.89 21.34
N ASP A 397 26.02 9.62 21.72
CA ASP A 397 25.64 8.55 20.80
C ASP A 397 24.30 8.89 20.09
N VAL A 398 24.24 8.72 18.78
CA VAL A 398 23.03 9.00 17.99
C VAL A 398 21.80 8.23 18.45
N ARG A 399 22.00 7.08 19.11
CA ARG A 399 20.93 6.25 19.69
C ARG A 399 20.31 6.84 20.96
N ASP A 400 20.96 7.83 21.58
CA ASP A 400 20.50 8.50 22.80
C ASP A 400 19.75 9.82 22.51
N TYR A 401 19.72 10.25 21.26
CA TYR A 401 18.94 11.39 20.81
C TYR A 401 17.48 11.04 20.51
N ASN A 402 16.61 12.02 20.73
CA ASN A 402 15.32 12.06 20.03
C ASN A 402 15.56 12.19 18.52
N LEU A 403 14.93 11.34 17.71
CA LEU A 403 15.18 11.26 16.26
C LEU A 403 14.86 12.57 15.54
N GLU A 404 13.80 13.25 15.94
CA GLU A 404 13.40 14.54 15.36
C GLU A 404 14.45 15.61 15.67
N ALA A 405 14.86 15.71 16.93
CA ALA A 405 15.87 16.67 17.38
C ALA A 405 17.23 16.46 16.69
N LEU A 406 17.67 15.20 16.51
CA LEU A 406 18.90 14.88 15.78
C LEU A 406 18.77 15.27 14.30
N ARG A 407 17.71 14.81 13.65
CA ARG A 407 17.47 15.03 12.22
C ARG A 407 17.20 16.50 11.89
N ASP A 408 16.75 17.30 12.85
CA ASP A 408 16.62 18.74 12.67
C ASP A 408 17.97 19.44 12.58
N GLN A 409 19.00 18.90 13.19
CA GLN A 409 20.35 19.44 13.17
C GLN A 409 21.26 18.79 12.12
N VAL A 410 20.82 17.71 11.48
CA VAL A 410 21.55 17.01 10.41
C VAL A 410 20.71 17.06 9.13
N SER A 411 21.11 17.88 8.17
CA SER A 411 20.49 17.91 6.85
C SER A 411 21.26 17.05 5.86
N MET A 412 20.54 16.26 5.08
CA MET A 412 21.12 15.39 4.06
C MET A 412 20.47 15.60 2.70
N VAL A 413 21.29 15.86 1.69
CA VAL A 413 20.89 15.82 0.28
C VAL A 413 21.27 14.45 -0.26
N LEU A 414 20.26 13.64 -0.54
CA LEU A 414 20.43 12.25 -0.99
C LEU A 414 20.92 12.21 -2.45
N GLN A 415 21.60 11.14 -2.84
CA GLN A 415 22.05 10.88 -4.21
C GLN A 415 20.87 10.96 -5.21
N LYS A 416 19.71 10.36 -4.87
CA LYS A 416 18.48 10.48 -5.66
C LYS A 416 17.66 11.69 -5.20
N ASN A 417 17.85 12.81 -5.89
CA ASN A 417 17.14 14.04 -5.60
C ASN A 417 15.66 13.96 -6.01
N VAL A 418 14.75 14.24 -5.07
CA VAL A 418 13.31 14.20 -5.28
C VAL A 418 12.69 15.54 -4.91
N LEU A 419 11.86 16.07 -5.83
CA LEU A 419 11.00 17.22 -5.58
C LEU A 419 9.53 16.76 -5.56
N PHE A 420 8.74 17.40 -4.70
CA PHE A 420 7.32 17.13 -4.56
C PHE A 420 6.50 18.02 -5.50
N THR A 421 5.28 17.60 -5.79
CA THR A 421 4.32 18.43 -6.51
C THR A 421 3.96 19.65 -5.65
N GLY A 422 4.06 20.84 -6.23
CA GLY A 422 3.85 22.12 -5.56
C GLY A 422 4.73 23.21 -6.18
N THR A 423 4.75 24.39 -5.61
CA THR A 423 5.63 25.48 -6.08
C THR A 423 7.10 25.23 -5.70
N ILE A 424 8.01 26.00 -6.27
CA ILE A 424 9.42 26.01 -5.82
C ILE A 424 9.48 26.46 -4.35
N TYR A 425 8.72 27.49 -3.95
CA TYR A 425 8.61 27.90 -2.55
C TYR A 425 8.20 26.73 -1.64
N ASP A 426 7.13 26.00 -1.99
CA ASP A 426 6.67 24.85 -1.20
C ASP A 426 7.76 23.79 -1.05
N ASN A 427 8.49 23.52 -2.12
CA ASN A 427 9.57 22.53 -2.11
C ASN A 427 10.75 22.95 -1.22
N ILE A 428 11.12 24.21 -1.19
CA ILE A 428 12.22 24.69 -0.35
C ILE A 428 11.80 24.77 1.12
N ARG A 429 10.54 25.19 1.41
CA ARG A 429 9.97 25.24 2.76
C ARG A 429 9.83 23.88 3.47
N TRP A 430 10.12 22.79 2.79
CA TRP A 430 10.35 21.52 3.49
C TRP A 430 11.51 21.57 4.49
N GLY A 431 12.43 22.50 4.33
CA GLY A 431 13.50 22.75 5.30
C GLY A 431 13.03 23.52 6.54
N ASP A 432 12.13 24.49 6.35
CA ASP A 432 11.49 25.28 7.40
C ASP A 432 10.18 25.86 6.84
N GLU A 433 9.03 25.35 7.34
CA GLU A 433 7.71 25.73 6.86
C GLU A 433 7.35 27.21 7.12
N ASN A 434 7.97 27.81 8.15
CA ASN A 434 7.73 29.19 8.58
C ASN A 434 8.68 30.20 7.93
N ALA A 435 9.61 29.75 7.09
CA ALA A 435 10.59 30.63 6.46
C ALA A 435 9.93 31.66 5.53
N SER A 436 10.41 32.91 5.62
CA SER A 436 9.98 33.99 4.72
C SER A 436 10.43 33.76 3.28
N ASP A 437 9.79 34.47 2.34
CA ASP A 437 10.18 34.42 0.92
C ASP A 437 11.64 34.86 0.73
N GLU A 438 12.09 35.86 1.48
CA GLU A 438 13.45 36.40 1.45
C GLU A 438 14.47 35.35 1.93
N GLU A 439 14.15 34.59 2.98
CA GLU A 439 15.00 33.51 3.48
C GLU A 439 15.11 32.38 2.45
N VAL A 440 13.99 31.97 1.84
CA VAL A 440 13.98 30.99 0.74
C VAL A 440 14.85 31.44 -0.42
N GLN A 441 14.67 32.69 -0.88
CA GLN A 441 15.46 33.26 -1.97
C GLN A 441 16.97 33.35 -1.61
N ARG A 442 17.30 33.71 -0.36
CA ARG A 442 18.68 33.71 0.13
C ARG A 442 19.31 32.32 0.03
N MET A 443 18.62 31.26 0.49
CA MET A 443 19.12 29.89 0.40
C MET A 443 19.26 29.43 -1.05
N CYS A 444 18.35 29.82 -1.92
CA CYS A 444 18.47 29.56 -3.36
C CYS A 444 19.67 30.28 -4.00
N LYS A 445 20.02 31.50 -3.56
CA LYS A 445 21.24 32.19 -4.00
C LYS A 445 22.50 31.45 -3.56
N LEU A 446 22.55 30.97 -2.31
CA LEU A 446 23.69 30.19 -1.80
C LEU A 446 23.83 28.86 -2.59
N ALA A 447 22.73 28.20 -2.92
CA ALA A 447 22.73 27.00 -3.74
C ALA A 447 22.85 27.25 -5.25
N GLN A 448 23.10 28.50 -5.69
CA GLN A 448 23.19 28.91 -7.10
C GLN A 448 21.91 28.56 -7.89
N ALA A 449 20.74 28.55 -7.23
CA ALA A 449 19.44 28.23 -7.83
C ALA A 449 18.65 29.46 -8.27
N ASP A 450 18.86 30.61 -7.64
CA ASP A 450 18.11 31.85 -7.86
C ASP A 450 18.13 32.32 -9.34
N GLY A 451 19.27 32.18 -10.01
CA GLY A 451 19.43 32.61 -11.41
C GLY A 451 18.41 31.93 -12.33
N PHE A 452 18.41 30.60 -12.37
CA PHE A 452 17.48 29.86 -13.26
C PHE A 452 16.02 29.92 -12.77
N VAL A 453 15.79 30.05 -11.46
CA VAL A 453 14.43 30.18 -10.93
C VAL A 453 13.76 31.45 -11.43
N ASN A 454 14.51 32.56 -11.46
CA ASN A 454 14.02 33.85 -11.97
C ASN A 454 13.81 33.86 -13.50
N GLU A 455 14.42 32.94 -14.24
CA GLU A 455 14.17 32.75 -15.68
C GLU A 455 12.82 32.06 -15.97
N PHE A 456 12.23 31.36 -15.00
CA PHE A 456 10.91 30.77 -15.18
C PHE A 456 9.81 31.86 -15.24
N PRO A 457 8.79 31.70 -16.08
CA PRO A 457 7.72 32.71 -16.21
C PRO A 457 7.00 33.06 -14.91
N ALA A 458 6.89 32.12 -13.97
CA ALA A 458 6.28 32.29 -12.65
C ALA A 458 7.33 32.42 -11.51
N GLY A 459 8.62 32.48 -11.83
CA GLY A 459 9.68 32.56 -10.82
C GLY A 459 9.56 31.44 -9.77
N TYR A 460 9.64 31.79 -8.51
CA TYR A 460 9.49 30.86 -7.38
C TYR A 460 8.11 30.23 -7.24
N ASN A 461 7.06 30.79 -7.88
CA ASN A 461 5.73 30.21 -7.93
C ASN A 461 5.57 29.16 -9.05
N THR A 462 6.66 28.85 -9.78
CA THR A 462 6.64 27.82 -10.80
C THR A 462 6.28 26.47 -10.19
N GLN A 463 5.29 25.79 -10.81
CA GLN A 463 4.82 24.47 -10.38
C GLN A 463 5.82 23.39 -10.75
N ILE A 464 6.24 22.63 -9.76
CA ILE A 464 7.02 21.41 -9.92
C ILE A 464 6.05 20.24 -10.02
N VAL A 465 6.23 19.40 -11.05
CA VAL A 465 5.47 18.16 -11.18
C VAL A 465 6.10 17.04 -10.35
N GLN A 466 5.37 15.96 -10.15
CA GLN A 466 5.80 14.81 -9.35
C GLN A 466 7.23 14.34 -9.74
N GLY A 467 8.10 14.27 -8.76
CA GLY A 467 9.50 13.87 -8.93
C GLY A 467 10.38 14.92 -9.59
N GLY A 468 9.87 16.14 -9.86
CA GLY A 468 10.63 17.22 -10.50
C GLY A 468 11.00 16.92 -11.96
N ASN A 469 10.11 16.26 -12.72
CA ASN A 469 10.39 15.87 -14.10
C ASN A 469 10.37 17.04 -15.10
N ASN A 470 9.95 18.22 -14.68
CA ASN A 470 9.95 19.45 -15.47
C ASN A 470 11.14 20.36 -15.20
N VAL A 471 12.12 19.92 -14.42
CA VAL A 471 13.39 20.63 -14.19
C VAL A 471 14.58 19.70 -14.50
N SER A 472 15.72 20.29 -14.90
CA SER A 472 16.92 19.51 -15.20
C SER A 472 17.53 18.87 -13.94
N GLY A 473 18.40 17.85 -14.10
CA GLY A 473 19.08 17.18 -12.99
C GLY A 473 19.85 18.17 -12.11
N GLY A 474 20.65 19.06 -12.69
CA GLY A 474 21.40 20.08 -11.94
C GLY A 474 20.52 21.16 -11.29
N GLN A 475 19.39 21.53 -11.90
CA GLN A 475 18.40 22.40 -11.27
C GLN A 475 17.76 21.73 -10.06
N LYS A 476 17.38 20.46 -10.19
CA LYS A 476 16.81 19.65 -9.10
C LYS A 476 17.79 19.54 -7.92
N GLN A 477 19.06 19.25 -8.20
CA GLN A 477 20.10 19.16 -7.17
C GLN A 477 20.25 20.49 -6.41
N ARG A 478 20.34 21.61 -7.11
CA ARG A 478 20.46 22.94 -6.48
C ARG A 478 19.24 23.30 -5.63
N LEU A 479 18.03 22.96 -6.05
CA LEU A 479 16.82 23.13 -5.23
C LEU A 479 16.85 22.24 -3.97
N CYS A 480 17.32 21.01 -4.06
CA CYS A 480 17.48 20.14 -2.89
C CYS A 480 18.57 20.65 -1.93
N ILE A 481 19.65 21.23 -2.45
CA ILE A 481 20.67 21.90 -1.63
C ILE A 481 20.06 23.12 -0.91
N ALA A 482 19.29 23.97 -1.61
CA ALA A 482 18.62 25.12 -1.01
C ALA A 482 17.65 24.69 0.11
N ARG A 483 16.89 23.61 -0.09
CA ARG A 483 16.02 22.99 0.92
C ARG A 483 16.82 22.59 2.18
N ALA A 484 17.96 21.93 1.99
CA ALA A 484 18.81 21.47 3.07
C ALA A 484 19.44 22.64 3.86
N LEU A 485 19.83 23.70 3.17
CA LEU A 485 20.39 24.92 3.76
C LEU A 485 19.35 25.70 4.57
N LEU A 486 18.08 25.73 4.12
CA LEU A 486 17.00 26.46 4.81
C LEU A 486 16.78 25.95 6.24
N LYS A 487 17.06 24.68 6.48
CA LYS A 487 17.01 24.06 7.80
C LYS A 487 18.04 24.62 8.79
N LYS A 488 19.07 25.33 8.31
CA LYS A 488 20.19 25.90 9.11
C LYS A 488 20.87 24.84 9.99
N PRO A 489 21.28 23.69 9.43
CA PRO A 489 21.75 22.54 10.19
C PRO A 489 23.14 22.77 10.79
N LYS A 490 23.47 22.02 11.85
CA LYS A 490 24.84 21.92 12.39
C LYS A 490 25.73 21.00 11.55
N ILE A 491 25.12 20.02 10.85
CA ILE A 491 25.80 19.09 9.95
C ILE A 491 25.04 19.08 8.61
N LEU A 492 25.73 19.34 7.52
CA LEU A 492 25.23 19.28 6.15
C LEU A 492 25.93 18.15 5.40
N ILE A 493 25.16 17.18 4.91
CA ILE A 493 25.66 16.04 4.14
C ILE A 493 25.19 16.17 2.69
N LEU A 494 26.12 16.09 1.76
CA LEU A 494 25.89 16.10 0.31
C LEU A 494 26.33 14.75 -0.27
N ASP A 495 25.38 13.84 -0.50
CA ASP A 495 25.67 12.52 -1.08
C ASP A 495 25.58 12.57 -2.60
N ASP A 496 26.74 12.71 -3.26
CA ASP A 496 26.89 12.83 -4.74
C ASP A 496 25.95 13.91 -5.35
N SER A 497 25.70 14.97 -4.57
CA SER A 497 24.65 15.95 -4.87
C SER A 497 25.11 17.08 -5.80
N THR A 498 26.34 17.03 -6.31
CA THR A 498 26.87 18.02 -7.28
C THR A 498 27.29 17.38 -8.60
N SER A 499 27.09 16.07 -8.77
CA SER A 499 27.53 15.32 -9.97
C SER A 499 26.86 15.78 -11.27
N ALA A 500 25.62 16.29 -11.22
CA ALA A 500 24.90 16.84 -12.36
C ALA A 500 25.03 18.39 -12.47
N VAL A 501 25.85 19.01 -11.60
CA VAL A 501 26.15 20.44 -11.63
C VAL A 501 27.48 20.64 -12.34
N ASP A 502 27.60 21.69 -13.13
CA ASP A 502 28.87 22.04 -13.78
C ASP A 502 29.94 22.50 -12.77
N THR A 503 31.20 22.30 -13.11
CA THR A 503 32.35 22.54 -12.21
C THR A 503 32.41 23.98 -11.69
N LYS A 504 32.02 24.97 -12.52
CA LYS A 504 32.04 26.39 -12.11
C LYS A 504 30.96 26.66 -11.05
N THR A 505 29.77 26.15 -11.26
CA THR A 505 28.65 26.29 -10.30
C THR A 505 28.93 25.52 -9.00
N ASP A 506 29.52 24.32 -9.06
CA ASP A 506 29.96 23.57 -7.89
C ASP A 506 31.00 24.37 -7.06
N ALA A 507 32.00 24.96 -7.68
CA ALA A 507 32.96 25.80 -7.01
C ALA A 507 32.32 27.03 -6.32
N LEU A 508 31.30 27.65 -6.94
CA LEU A 508 30.56 28.76 -6.34
C LEU A 508 29.73 28.31 -5.12
N ILE A 509 29.13 27.16 -5.19
CA ILE A 509 28.36 26.57 -4.04
C ILE A 509 29.33 26.30 -2.88
N ARG A 510 30.49 25.68 -3.13
CA ARG A 510 31.48 25.41 -2.09
C ARG A 510 32.07 26.70 -1.49
N LYS A 511 32.32 27.74 -2.33
CA LYS A 511 32.72 29.06 -1.85
C LYS A 511 31.64 29.64 -0.92
N ALA A 512 30.39 29.63 -1.32
CA ALA A 512 29.26 30.09 -0.49
C ALA A 512 29.19 29.35 0.85
N PHE A 513 29.43 28.04 0.87
CA PHE A 513 29.46 27.26 2.12
C PHE A 513 30.56 27.70 3.06
N ARG A 514 31.75 28.04 2.56
CA ARG A 514 32.84 28.53 3.41
C ARG A 514 32.57 29.92 3.99
N GLU A 515 31.97 30.78 3.21
CA GLU A 515 31.76 32.20 3.58
C GLU A 515 30.51 32.39 4.45
N GLU A 516 29.39 31.69 4.12
CA GLU A 516 28.10 31.96 4.72
C GLU A 516 27.70 30.98 5.84
N ILE A 517 28.26 29.76 5.85
CA ILE A 517 27.98 28.72 6.86
C ILE A 517 29.24 28.11 7.47
N PRO A 518 30.21 28.93 7.95
CA PRO A 518 31.52 28.43 8.46
C PRO A 518 31.33 27.49 9.67
N ASN A 519 30.32 27.72 10.49
CA ASN A 519 30.03 26.95 11.70
C ASN A 519 29.18 25.67 11.45
N THR A 520 28.96 25.28 10.21
CA THR A 520 28.33 24.01 9.86
C THR A 520 29.40 23.00 9.47
N THR A 521 29.33 21.78 10.01
CA THR A 521 30.17 20.67 9.54
C THR A 521 29.63 20.19 8.19
N LYS A 522 30.47 20.14 7.16
CA LYS A 522 30.07 19.79 5.81
C LYS A 522 30.72 18.47 5.41
N ILE A 523 29.91 17.50 4.95
CA ILE A 523 30.39 16.22 4.41
C ILE A 523 29.97 16.16 2.94
N ILE A 524 30.94 16.06 2.05
CA ILE A 524 30.74 16.03 0.60
C ILE A 524 31.24 14.72 0.06
N ILE A 525 30.33 13.84 -0.34
CA ILE A 525 30.66 12.66 -1.13
C ILE A 525 30.72 13.10 -2.59
N ALA A 526 31.87 12.93 -3.22
CA ALA A 526 32.04 13.30 -4.61
C ALA A 526 32.71 12.19 -5.42
N GLN A 527 32.35 12.12 -6.69
CA GLN A 527 33.04 11.29 -7.69
C GLN A 527 34.21 12.06 -8.34
N ARG A 528 34.15 13.41 -8.31
CA ARG A 528 35.20 14.27 -8.85
C ARG A 528 36.10 14.76 -7.74
N VAL A 529 37.42 14.59 -7.92
CA VAL A 529 38.42 15.08 -6.96
C VAL A 529 38.34 16.61 -6.83
N SER A 530 38.10 17.35 -7.94
CA SER A 530 37.94 18.80 -7.94
C SER A 530 36.82 19.33 -7.04
N SER A 531 35.86 18.51 -6.67
CA SER A 531 34.79 18.90 -5.74
C SER A 531 35.17 18.78 -4.26
N ILE A 532 36.31 18.14 -3.93
CA ILE A 532 36.75 17.89 -2.54
C ILE A 532 38.22 18.24 -2.30
N GLU A 533 38.98 18.64 -3.30
CA GLU A 533 40.42 18.90 -3.19
C GLU A 533 40.75 20.02 -2.18
N ASP A 534 39.83 20.94 -1.97
CA ASP A 534 39.93 22.07 -1.03
C ASP A 534 39.24 21.80 0.32
N ALA A 535 38.89 20.54 0.61
CA ALA A 535 38.36 20.11 1.91
C ALA A 535 39.45 20.12 2.99
N ASP A 536 39.05 20.37 4.26
CA ASP A 536 39.96 20.33 5.40
C ASP A 536 40.55 18.93 5.63
N GLN A 537 39.76 17.91 5.33
CA GLN A 537 40.18 16.51 5.31
C GLN A 537 39.43 15.74 4.21
N ILE A 538 40.11 14.78 3.62
CA ILE A 538 39.56 13.84 2.65
C ILE A 538 39.69 12.43 3.24
N ILE A 539 38.59 11.69 3.18
CA ILE A 539 38.51 10.31 3.61
C ILE A 539 38.46 9.42 2.36
N VAL A 540 39.44 8.54 2.21
CA VAL A 540 39.49 7.55 1.14
C VAL A 540 38.87 6.25 1.67
N LEU A 541 37.77 5.82 1.07
CA LEU A 541 37.01 4.62 1.48
C LEU A 541 37.11 3.54 0.40
N ASP A 542 37.47 2.32 0.79
CA ASP A 542 37.47 1.17 -0.10
C ASP A 542 37.03 -0.10 0.64
N ASP A 543 36.18 -0.90 0.01
CA ASP A 543 35.58 -2.14 0.59
C ASP A 543 35.08 -1.97 2.04
N GLY A 544 34.47 -0.81 2.34
CA GLY A 544 33.92 -0.51 3.67
C GLY A 544 34.95 -0.15 4.74
N LYS A 545 36.22 0.08 4.38
CA LYS A 545 37.30 0.48 5.29
C LYS A 545 37.85 1.86 4.93
N ILE A 546 38.30 2.58 5.95
CA ILE A 546 39.06 3.81 5.75
C ILE A 546 40.50 3.44 5.35
N MET A 547 40.88 3.79 4.12
CA MET A 547 42.21 3.55 3.56
C MET A 547 43.17 4.71 3.75
N GLY A 548 42.66 5.88 4.09
CA GLY A 548 43.46 7.08 4.37
C GLY A 548 42.60 8.28 4.74
N VAL A 549 43.15 9.14 5.59
CA VAL A 549 42.57 10.42 6.01
C VAL A 549 43.67 11.47 5.98
N GLY A 550 43.43 12.60 5.34
CA GLY A 550 44.38 13.71 5.26
C GLY A 550 43.95 14.80 4.29
N THR A 551 44.77 15.79 4.09
CA THR A 551 44.59 16.82 3.03
C THR A 551 44.86 16.20 1.65
N SER A 552 44.40 16.87 0.59
CA SER A 552 44.71 16.46 -0.80
C SER A 552 46.20 16.28 -1.04
N GLU A 553 47.02 17.21 -0.56
CA GLU A 553 48.48 17.16 -0.73
C GLU A 553 49.15 15.99 0.03
N GLU A 554 48.65 15.65 1.22
CA GLU A 554 49.13 14.53 2.00
C GLU A 554 48.77 13.21 1.35
N LEU A 555 47.51 13.08 0.90
CA LEU A 555 47.01 11.83 0.29
C LEU A 555 47.65 11.57 -1.09
N LEU A 556 47.96 12.59 -1.86
CA LEU A 556 48.75 12.45 -3.10
C LEU A 556 50.12 11.80 -2.87
N LYS A 557 50.70 11.99 -1.69
CA LYS A 557 52.03 11.44 -1.33
C LYS A 557 51.92 10.05 -0.68
N THR A 558 50.85 9.81 0.08
CA THR A 558 50.76 8.67 1.00
C THR A 558 49.72 7.61 0.61
N ASN A 559 48.77 7.93 -0.29
CA ASN A 559 47.66 7.02 -0.62
C ASN A 559 47.60 6.75 -2.13
N ASP A 560 47.86 5.52 -2.53
CA ASP A 560 47.91 5.15 -3.94
C ASP A 560 46.53 5.21 -4.60
N ILE A 561 45.44 4.86 -3.89
CA ILE A 561 44.06 4.90 -4.41
C ILE A 561 43.68 6.37 -4.74
N TYR A 562 43.97 7.31 -3.83
CA TYR A 562 43.67 8.71 -4.05
C TYR A 562 44.49 9.28 -5.23
N ARG A 563 45.78 8.92 -5.30
CA ARG A 563 46.67 9.34 -6.37
C ARG A 563 46.20 8.86 -7.74
N GLU A 564 45.82 7.57 -7.85
CA GLU A 564 45.32 6.97 -9.08
C GLU A 564 44.06 7.70 -9.57
N VAL A 565 43.07 7.93 -8.68
CA VAL A 565 41.86 8.66 -9.01
C VAL A 565 42.15 10.10 -9.44
N TYR A 566 43.04 10.79 -8.72
CA TYR A 566 43.45 12.16 -9.05
C TYR A 566 44.11 12.22 -10.43
N GLU A 567 45.14 11.39 -10.69
CA GLU A 567 45.85 11.37 -11.98
C GLU A 567 44.93 10.98 -13.14
N SER A 568 44.02 10.05 -12.96
CA SER A 568 43.09 9.66 -14.01
C SER A 568 42.13 10.79 -14.42
N GLN A 569 41.75 11.65 -13.47
CA GLN A 569 40.87 12.79 -13.72
C GLN A 569 41.60 14.03 -14.27
N VAL A 570 42.86 14.25 -13.86
CA VAL A 570 43.69 15.37 -14.36
C VAL A 570 44.18 15.07 -15.78
N LYS A 571 44.68 13.84 -16.06
CA LYS A 571 45.15 13.45 -17.40
C LYS A 571 44.00 13.36 -18.42
N GLY A 572 42.81 12.92 -17.98
CA GLY A 572 41.62 12.88 -18.86
C GLY A 572 41.08 14.27 -19.23
N GLY A 573 41.45 15.33 -18.48
CA GLY A 573 41.09 16.72 -18.79
C GLY A 573 42.05 17.44 -19.74
N GLU A 574 43.28 16.93 -19.92
CA GLU A 574 44.25 17.47 -20.88
C GLU A 574 44.09 16.97 -22.31
N ASP A 575 43.40 15.82 -22.49
CA ASP A 575 43.14 15.24 -23.82
C ASP A 575 41.84 15.79 -24.48
N ASP A 576 41.02 16.56 -23.77
CA ASP A 576 39.75 17.16 -24.26
C ASP A 576 39.86 18.69 -24.56
N GLU A 577 41.04 19.35 -24.44
CA GLU A 577 41.35 20.69 -24.95
C GLU A 577 42.14 20.62 -26.28
#